data_12d89cf9f7fb9bca69645c97b2d048e2
#
_entry.id   12d89cf9f7fb9bca69645c97b2d048e2
#
_cell.length_a   1.000
_cell.length_b   1.000
_cell.length_c   1.000
_cell.angle_alpha   90.00
_cell.angle_beta   90.00
_cell.angle_gamma   90.00
#
_symmetry.space_group_name_H-M   'P 1'
#
loop_
_entity.id
_entity.type
_entity.pdbx_description
1 polymer ?
#
loop_
_entity_poly.entity_id
_entity_poly.type
_entity_poly.pdbx_seq_one_letter_code
_entity_poly.pdbx_strand_id
1 'polypeptide(L)'
;REMELLAQVGHDLPGAVQVRTLDSAAPSDMHLESEHPSSSDAGPFSIWRFSLAGVGLKFSMLARGEHLTIPAVNESGDWILKLPESQFQNVPLNEFAMMTLATAIGINTPEIRLVHRDLIGPLPDNAWPSKEDRAYAVKRFDRGPGREPIHIEDMAQVRGFYPERKYHGSFETIAALIYRGQDSAGLREFARRMTFN
;
A
#
# COMPACT_ATOMS: atom_id res chain seq x y z
N ARG A 1 15.36 -12.45 -8.56
CA ARG A 1 13.88 -12.38 -8.36
C ARG A 1 13.47 -11.14 -7.55
N GLU A 2 14.04 -10.90 -6.35
CA GLU A 2 13.74 -9.70 -5.53
C GLU A 2 14.21 -8.42 -6.20
N MET A 3 15.40 -8.41 -6.76
CA MET A 3 15.95 -7.26 -7.47
C MET A 3 15.19 -6.95 -8.78
N GLU A 4 14.71 -7.96 -9.49
CA GLU A 4 13.84 -7.79 -10.65
C GLU A 4 12.51 -7.14 -10.27
N LEU A 5 11.94 -7.57 -9.14
CA LEU A 5 10.72 -6.96 -8.61
C LEU A 5 10.94 -5.49 -8.24
N LEU A 6 12.03 -5.18 -7.54
CA LEU A 6 12.41 -3.82 -7.19
C LEU A 6 12.65 -2.94 -8.42
N ALA A 7 13.22 -3.50 -9.49
CA ALA A 7 13.42 -2.77 -10.74
C ALA A 7 12.08 -2.35 -11.38
N GLN A 8 11.02 -3.14 -11.22
CA GLN A 8 9.70 -2.87 -11.79
C GLN A 8 8.85 -1.93 -10.92
N VAL A 9 8.84 -2.11 -9.60
CA VAL A 9 7.96 -1.38 -8.69
C VAL A 9 8.67 -0.35 -7.83
N GLY A 10 9.98 -0.24 -7.94
CA GLY A 10 10.81 0.62 -7.10
C GLY A 10 10.52 2.12 -7.25
N HIS A 11 9.81 2.52 -8.29
CA HIS A 11 9.40 3.92 -8.52
C HIS A 11 8.21 4.36 -7.65
N ASP A 12 7.41 3.42 -7.13
CA ASP A 12 6.18 3.72 -6.37
C ASP A 12 6.13 3.03 -4.99
N LEU A 13 7.28 2.91 -4.34
CA LEU A 13 7.39 2.39 -2.98
C LEU A 13 6.70 3.31 -1.95
N PRO A 14 6.39 2.81 -0.75
CA PRO A 14 5.93 3.66 0.34
C PRO A 14 6.94 4.75 0.67
N GLY A 15 6.43 5.95 0.93
CA GLY A 15 7.24 7.13 1.21
C GLY A 15 7.91 7.71 -0.02
N ALA A 16 9.07 8.32 0.18
CA ALA A 16 9.83 9.01 -0.86
C ALA A 16 11.06 8.22 -1.37
N VAL A 17 11.24 6.99 -0.90
CA VAL A 17 12.33 6.12 -1.37
C VAL A 17 11.99 5.61 -2.77
N GLN A 18 12.95 5.70 -3.67
CA GLN A 18 12.85 5.14 -5.02
C GLN A 18 14.04 4.22 -5.31
N VAL A 19 13.77 3.12 -5.97
CA VAL A 19 14.81 2.20 -6.46
C VAL A 19 14.78 2.23 -7.97
N ARG A 20 15.93 2.48 -8.58
CA ARG A 20 16.10 2.52 -10.04
C ARG A 20 17.29 1.65 -10.44
N THR A 21 17.20 1.01 -11.60
CA THR A 21 18.36 0.30 -12.18
C THR A 21 19.39 1.30 -12.65
N LEU A 22 20.67 0.99 -12.44
CA LEU A 22 21.77 1.84 -12.90
C LEU A 22 22.00 1.74 -14.43
N ASP A 23 21.54 0.67 -15.07
CA ASP A 23 21.69 0.40 -16.50
C ASP A 23 20.51 0.96 -17.34
N SER A 24 20.03 2.14 -17.05
CA SER A 24 19.09 2.77 -17.96
C SER A 24 19.81 3.60 -19.02
N ALA A 25 20.35 2.94 -20.03
CA ALA A 25 20.16 3.47 -21.38
C ALA A 25 18.65 3.59 -21.59
N ALA A 26 18.18 4.74 -22.08
CA ALA A 26 16.76 5.00 -22.29
C ALA A 26 16.08 3.79 -22.93
N PRO A 27 14.83 3.45 -22.57
CA PRO A 27 14.09 2.40 -23.23
C PRO A 27 13.87 2.83 -24.68
N SER A 28 14.78 2.44 -25.56
CA SER A 28 14.53 2.38 -26.99
C SER A 28 13.60 1.21 -27.20
N ASP A 29 12.41 1.50 -27.71
CA ASP A 29 11.43 0.62 -28.35
C ASP A 29 11.74 -0.88 -28.29
N MET A 30 11.35 -1.54 -27.20
CA MET A 30 11.30 -2.99 -27.21
C MET A 30 10.00 -3.41 -27.91
N HIS A 31 10.11 -3.69 -29.20
CA HIS A 31 9.21 -4.58 -29.90
C HIS A 31 9.14 -5.90 -29.12
N LEU A 32 7.95 -6.23 -28.63
CA LEU A 32 7.62 -7.54 -28.08
C LEU A 32 7.57 -8.53 -29.24
N GLU A 33 8.72 -9.08 -29.63
CA GLU A 33 8.73 -10.34 -30.37
C GLU A 33 8.61 -11.48 -29.36
N SER A 34 7.59 -12.28 -29.59
CA SER A 34 7.21 -13.46 -28.84
C SER A 34 8.26 -14.56 -29.02
N GLU A 35 9.13 -14.76 -28.05
CA GLU A 35 9.81 -16.03 -27.88
C GLU A 35 9.45 -16.64 -26.54
N HIS A 36 8.84 -17.82 -26.60
CA HIS A 36 8.49 -18.65 -25.46
C HIS A 36 9.76 -19.17 -24.78
N PRO A 37 9.95 -18.97 -23.47
CA PRO A 37 10.70 -19.90 -22.66
C PRO A 37 9.72 -20.85 -21.95
N SER A 38 9.82 -22.10 -22.28
CA SER A 38 9.23 -23.23 -21.57
C SER A 38 9.75 -23.32 -20.14
N SER A 39 8.85 -23.69 -19.25
CA SER A 39 9.01 -24.28 -17.91
C SER A 39 8.88 -23.36 -16.69
N SER A 40 7.76 -23.56 -16.06
CA SER A 40 7.49 -23.93 -14.65
C SER A 40 7.63 -22.88 -13.57
N ASP A 41 6.48 -22.60 -12.93
CA ASP A 41 6.27 -22.25 -11.53
C ASP A 41 6.50 -20.81 -11.03
N ALA A 42 6.28 -19.79 -11.86
CA ALA A 42 5.98 -18.45 -11.34
C ALA A 42 4.83 -17.87 -12.14
N GLY A 43 3.61 -18.08 -11.68
CA GLY A 43 2.43 -17.46 -12.29
C GLY A 43 2.58 -15.93 -12.34
N PRO A 44 1.85 -15.24 -13.21
CA PRO A 44 1.91 -13.79 -13.46
C PRO A 44 1.69 -12.90 -12.23
N PHE A 45 1.33 -13.49 -11.10
CA PHE A 45 1.12 -12.83 -9.81
C PHE A 45 2.37 -12.25 -9.15
N SER A 46 3.58 -12.71 -9.49
CA SER A 46 4.80 -12.23 -8.83
C SER A 46 5.17 -10.81 -9.21
N ILE A 47 4.64 -10.31 -10.32
CA ILE A 47 5.01 -9.01 -10.90
C ILE A 47 4.24 -7.85 -10.24
N TRP A 48 3.03 -8.10 -9.72
CA TRP A 48 2.10 -7.08 -9.26
C TRP A 48 1.96 -6.96 -7.74
N ARG A 49 2.71 -7.77 -6.99
CA ARG A 49 2.70 -7.68 -5.53
C ARG A 49 3.54 -6.50 -5.07
N PHE A 50 2.88 -5.40 -4.81
CA PHE A 50 3.46 -4.39 -3.94
C PHE A 50 3.64 -4.99 -2.55
N SER A 51 4.87 -4.99 -2.03
CA SER A 51 5.15 -5.37 -0.65
C SER A 51 4.78 -4.24 0.30
N LEU A 52 3.53 -3.86 0.34
CA LEU A 52 2.98 -3.15 1.48
C LEU A 52 2.85 -4.18 2.61
N ALA A 53 3.40 -3.84 3.78
CA ALA A 53 3.36 -4.73 4.94
C ALA A 53 1.94 -5.23 5.23
N GLY A 54 1.78 -6.55 5.42
CA GLY A 54 0.50 -7.20 5.70
C GLY A 54 0.22 -8.43 4.83
N VAL A 55 -0.74 -9.26 5.23
CA VAL A 55 -0.99 -10.59 4.67
C VAL A 55 -1.80 -10.54 3.36
N GLY A 56 -2.78 -9.61 3.24
CA GLY A 56 -3.68 -9.52 2.09
C GLY A 56 -3.06 -8.85 0.85
N LEU A 57 -3.60 -9.18 -0.34
CA LEU A 57 -3.22 -8.54 -1.60
C LEU A 57 -3.58 -7.06 -1.60
N LYS A 58 -2.60 -6.23 -1.93
CA LYS A 58 -2.72 -4.77 -2.00
C LYS A 58 -2.10 -4.25 -3.28
N PHE A 59 -2.75 -3.24 -3.86
CA PHE A 59 -2.28 -2.60 -5.08
C PHE A 59 -2.17 -1.10 -4.87
N SER A 60 -1.12 -0.48 -5.39
CA SER A 60 -1.11 0.96 -5.60
C SER A 60 -1.95 1.26 -6.83
N MET A 61 -2.91 2.15 -6.70
CA MET A 61 -3.90 2.48 -7.73
C MET A 61 -3.93 3.96 -8.01
N LEU A 62 -4.27 4.31 -9.24
CA LEU A 62 -4.46 5.65 -9.71
C LEU A 62 -5.95 5.95 -9.84
N ALA A 63 -6.43 7.01 -9.19
CA ALA A 63 -7.82 7.43 -9.32
C ALA A 63 -8.02 8.25 -10.62
N ARG A 64 -9.04 7.85 -11.39
CA ARG A 64 -9.56 8.58 -12.56
C ARG A 64 -11.07 8.76 -12.39
N GLY A 65 -11.46 9.83 -11.71
CA GLY A 65 -12.85 10.00 -11.24
C GLY A 65 -13.18 8.94 -10.18
N GLU A 66 -14.25 8.17 -10.41
CA GLU A 66 -14.63 7.08 -9.52
C GLU A 66 -13.88 5.76 -9.78
N HIS A 67 -13.20 5.65 -10.92
CA HIS A 67 -12.45 4.45 -11.29
C HIS A 67 -11.06 4.44 -10.65
N LEU A 68 -10.61 3.24 -10.25
CA LEU A 68 -9.25 2.96 -9.83
C LEU A 68 -8.56 2.08 -10.87
N THR A 69 -7.40 2.52 -11.36
CA THR A 69 -6.60 1.79 -12.36
C THR A 69 -5.20 1.55 -11.84
N ILE A 70 -4.54 0.49 -12.30
CA ILE A 70 -3.11 0.29 -12.05
C ILE A 70 -2.34 1.41 -12.75
N PRO A 71 -1.41 2.10 -12.05
CA PRO A 71 -0.57 3.12 -12.67
C PRO A 71 0.26 2.54 -13.81
N ALA A 72 0.49 3.32 -14.84
CA ALA A 72 1.45 2.96 -15.88
C ALA A 72 2.89 2.98 -15.35
N VAL A 73 3.84 2.44 -16.12
CA VAL A 73 5.26 2.50 -15.77
C VAL A 73 5.67 3.96 -15.57
N ASN A 74 6.33 4.25 -14.46
CA ASN A 74 6.72 5.59 -14.00
C ASN A 74 5.58 6.53 -13.55
N GLU A 75 4.34 6.03 -13.44
CA GLU A 75 3.29 6.74 -12.72
C GLU A 75 3.22 6.25 -11.27
N SER A 76 2.90 7.14 -10.33
CA SER A 76 2.66 6.80 -8.94
C SER A 76 1.16 6.73 -8.66
N GLY A 77 0.75 5.72 -7.91
CA GLY A 77 -0.61 5.61 -7.41
C GLY A 77 -0.86 6.59 -6.25
N ASP A 78 -2.08 7.01 -6.10
CA ASP A 78 -2.57 7.87 -5.01
C ASP A 78 -3.52 7.15 -4.05
N TRP A 79 -3.83 5.89 -4.33
CA TRP A 79 -4.67 5.01 -3.50
C TRP A 79 -4.00 3.66 -3.25
N ILE A 80 -4.29 3.08 -2.10
CA ILE A 80 -4.02 1.67 -1.81
C ILE A 80 -5.35 0.94 -1.86
N LEU A 81 -5.44 -0.05 -2.75
CA LEU A 81 -6.59 -0.94 -2.87
C LEU A 81 -6.28 -2.25 -2.15
N LYS A 82 -7.16 -2.66 -1.22
CA LYS A 82 -7.11 -3.95 -0.54
C LYS A 82 -8.28 -4.78 -1.03
N LEU A 83 -7.97 -5.93 -1.60
CA LEU A 83 -8.96 -6.85 -2.14
C LEU A 83 -9.57 -7.73 -1.04
N PRO A 84 -10.79 -8.25 -1.26
CA PRO A 84 -11.37 -9.25 -0.36
C PRO A 84 -10.52 -10.53 -0.34
N GLU A 85 -10.55 -11.24 0.76
CA GLU A 85 -9.79 -12.47 0.97
C GLU A 85 -10.70 -13.70 0.87
N SER A 86 -10.10 -14.86 0.55
CA SER A 86 -10.86 -16.12 0.45
C SER A 86 -11.15 -16.73 1.82
N GLN A 87 -10.28 -16.48 2.82
CA GLN A 87 -10.39 -17.09 4.15
C GLN A 87 -11.34 -16.33 5.09
N PHE A 88 -11.40 -15.02 4.96
CA PHE A 88 -12.20 -14.16 5.83
C PHE A 88 -13.14 -13.31 4.99
N GLN A 89 -14.43 -13.43 5.28
CA GLN A 89 -15.45 -12.65 4.60
C GLN A 89 -15.58 -11.24 5.16
N ASN A 90 -16.00 -10.30 4.32
CA ASN A 90 -16.29 -8.93 4.68
C ASN A 90 -15.11 -8.12 5.24
N VAL A 91 -13.86 -8.52 4.97
CA VAL A 91 -12.68 -7.77 5.41
C VAL A 91 -12.69 -6.33 4.89
N PRO A 92 -12.95 -6.07 3.58
CA PRO A 92 -13.04 -4.70 3.06
C PRO A 92 -14.13 -3.87 3.74
N LEU A 93 -15.30 -4.46 3.98
CA LEU A 93 -16.42 -3.80 4.63
C LEU A 93 -16.10 -3.49 6.11
N ASN A 94 -15.48 -4.42 6.81
CA ASN A 94 -15.05 -4.23 8.18
C ASN A 94 -14.01 -3.10 8.32
N GLU A 95 -12.98 -3.08 7.45
CA GLU A 95 -11.99 -2.00 7.44
C GLU A 95 -12.65 -0.65 7.15
N PHE A 96 -13.54 -0.59 6.18
CA PHE A 96 -14.29 0.63 5.85
C PHE A 96 -15.15 1.10 7.03
N ALA A 97 -15.87 0.19 7.69
CA ALA A 97 -16.72 0.52 8.84
C ALA A 97 -15.90 1.05 10.02
N MET A 98 -14.78 0.39 10.34
CA MET A 98 -13.89 0.79 11.43
C MET A 98 -13.24 2.16 11.16
N MET A 99 -12.78 2.40 9.93
CA MET A 99 -12.20 3.70 9.56
C MET A 99 -13.25 4.82 9.54
N THR A 100 -14.49 4.51 9.13
CA THR A 100 -15.62 5.45 9.22
C THR A 100 -15.91 5.81 10.68
N LEU A 101 -15.93 4.83 11.58
CA LEU A 101 -16.11 5.05 13.01
C LEU A 101 -14.96 5.88 13.59
N ALA A 102 -13.71 5.57 13.23
CA ALA A 102 -12.53 6.35 13.65
C ALA A 102 -12.67 7.82 13.26
N THR A 103 -13.09 8.10 12.03
CA THR A 103 -13.36 9.47 11.56
C THR A 103 -14.47 10.13 12.35
N ALA A 104 -15.56 9.42 12.62
CA ALA A 104 -16.72 9.94 13.36
C ALA A 104 -16.39 10.35 14.81
N ILE A 105 -15.44 9.70 15.46
CA ILE A 105 -14.95 10.06 16.80
C ILE A 105 -13.78 11.05 16.77
N GLY A 106 -13.46 11.62 15.62
CA GLY A 106 -12.47 12.68 15.46
C GLY A 106 -11.02 12.21 15.37
N ILE A 107 -10.75 10.94 15.05
CA ILE A 107 -9.42 10.49 14.66
C ILE A 107 -9.16 10.98 13.23
N ASN A 108 -8.01 11.60 13.01
CA ASN A 108 -7.61 12.02 11.68
C ASN A 108 -7.26 10.78 10.82
N THR A 109 -8.10 10.50 9.83
CA THR A 109 -7.94 9.38 8.90
C THR A 109 -7.77 9.87 7.47
N PRO A 110 -7.06 9.15 6.61
CA PRO A 110 -7.08 9.41 5.18
C PRO A 110 -8.49 9.24 4.59
N GLU A 111 -8.71 9.77 3.40
CA GLU A 111 -9.93 9.50 2.61
C GLU A 111 -10.03 8.00 2.33
N ILE A 112 -11.24 7.44 2.49
CA ILE A 112 -11.51 6.01 2.30
C ILE A 112 -12.69 5.82 1.36
N ARG A 113 -12.69 4.70 0.63
CA ARG A 113 -13.79 4.30 -0.27
C ARG A 113 -14.03 2.80 -0.18
N LEU A 114 -15.29 2.42 -0.30
CA LEU A 114 -15.67 1.05 -0.59
C LEU A 114 -15.98 0.99 -2.09
N VAL A 115 -15.12 0.36 -2.87
CA VAL A 115 -15.12 0.43 -4.33
C VAL A 115 -15.71 -0.86 -4.90
N HIS A 116 -16.71 -0.75 -5.77
CA HIS A 116 -17.28 -1.90 -6.48
C HIS A 116 -16.27 -2.40 -7.53
N ARG A 117 -16.27 -3.72 -7.75
CA ARG A 117 -15.33 -4.38 -8.67
C ARG A 117 -15.34 -3.78 -10.08
N ASP A 118 -16.52 -3.39 -10.59
CA ASP A 118 -16.66 -2.80 -11.93
C ASP A 118 -15.99 -1.42 -12.09
N LEU A 119 -15.69 -0.74 -10.98
CA LEU A 119 -14.97 0.52 -10.96
C LEU A 119 -13.45 0.34 -10.85
N ILE A 120 -12.99 -0.90 -10.82
CA ILE A 120 -11.57 -1.23 -10.75
C ILE A 120 -11.12 -1.69 -12.13
N GLY A 121 -10.07 -1.05 -12.65
CA GLY A 121 -9.45 -1.42 -13.92
C GLY A 121 -8.93 -2.86 -13.90
N PRO A 122 -8.47 -3.36 -15.05
CA PRO A 122 -8.00 -4.74 -15.16
C PRO A 122 -6.97 -5.08 -14.08
N LEU A 123 -7.23 -6.14 -13.34
CA LEU A 123 -6.31 -6.74 -12.39
C LEU A 123 -5.74 -8.03 -12.99
N PRO A 124 -4.59 -8.50 -12.50
CA PRO A 124 -4.05 -9.80 -12.89
C PRO A 124 -5.08 -10.93 -12.68
N ASP A 125 -5.03 -11.95 -13.54
CA ASP A 125 -5.88 -13.13 -13.43
C ASP A 125 -5.81 -13.72 -12.01
N ASN A 126 -6.96 -14.11 -11.46
CA ASN A 126 -7.08 -14.64 -10.09
C ASN A 126 -6.65 -13.68 -8.94
N ALA A 127 -6.42 -12.40 -9.20
CA ALA A 127 -6.14 -11.44 -8.12
C ALA A 127 -7.34 -11.22 -7.19
N TRP A 128 -8.55 -11.50 -7.67
CA TRP A 128 -9.80 -11.38 -6.91
C TRP A 128 -10.27 -12.75 -6.43
N PRO A 129 -9.85 -13.23 -5.26
CA PRO A 129 -10.05 -14.61 -4.82
C PRO A 129 -11.42 -14.88 -4.17
N SER A 130 -12.25 -13.85 -4.00
CA SER A 130 -13.54 -13.92 -3.30
C SER A 130 -14.72 -13.71 -4.23
N LYS A 131 -15.91 -14.11 -3.78
CA LYS A 131 -17.18 -13.81 -4.44
C LYS A 131 -17.73 -12.42 -4.08
N GLU A 132 -17.12 -11.75 -3.14
CA GLU A 132 -17.48 -10.38 -2.77
C GLU A 132 -17.23 -9.42 -3.94
N ASP A 133 -18.06 -8.39 -4.07
CA ASP A 133 -18.02 -7.44 -5.18
C ASP A 133 -17.34 -6.10 -4.84
N ARG A 134 -16.82 -5.97 -3.61
CA ARG A 134 -16.25 -4.71 -3.11
C ARG A 134 -14.85 -4.90 -2.54
N ALA A 135 -14.02 -3.89 -2.79
CA ALA A 135 -12.71 -3.73 -2.19
C ALA A 135 -12.66 -2.47 -1.32
N TYR A 136 -11.76 -2.44 -0.37
CA TYR A 136 -11.47 -1.26 0.43
C TYR A 136 -10.35 -0.47 -0.21
N ALA A 137 -10.56 0.83 -0.40
CA ALA A 137 -9.53 1.73 -0.89
C ALA A 137 -9.26 2.84 0.13
N VAL A 138 -7.99 3.15 0.35
CA VAL A 138 -7.53 4.22 1.21
C VAL A 138 -6.56 5.12 0.46
N LYS A 139 -6.78 6.43 0.55
CA LYS A 139 -5.91 7.42 -0.07
C LYS A 139 -4.54 7.40 0.58
N ARG A 140 -3.50 7.45 -0.22
CA ARG A 140 -2.12 7.46 0.26
C ARG A 140 -1.81 8.82 0.89
N PHE A 141 -1.46 8.82 2.16
CA PHE A 141 -1.01 10.03 2.87
C PHE A 141 0.47 10.35 2.61
N ASP A 142 1.19 9.42 2.00
CA ASP A 142 2.57 9.57 1.55
C ASP A 142 2.67 10.12 0.11
N ARG A 143 1.58 10.68 -0.39
CA ARG A 143 1.51 11.38 -1.67
C ARG A 143 0.86 12.74 -1.47
N GLY A 144 1.54 13.79 -1.96
CA GLY A 144 1.02 15.14 -2.00
C GLY A 144 -0.05 15.34 -3.07
N PRO A 145 -0.62 16.57 -3.20
CA PRO A 145 -1.69 16.88 -4.15
C PRO A 145 -1.32 16.60 -5.61
N GLY A 146 -0.07 16.80 -6.00
CA GLY A 146 0.48 16.48 -7.32
C GLY A 146 1.07 15.07 -7.40
N ARG A 147 0.80 14.19 -6.44
CA ARG A 147 1.37 12.85 -6.27
C ARG A 147 2.87 12.84 -5.99
N GLU A 148 3.45 13.96 -5.62
CA GLU A 148 4.82 14.01 -5.15
C GLU A 148 4.98 13.13 -3.91
N PRO A 149 6.05 12.32 -3.84
CA PRO A 149 6.27 11.42 -2.71
C PRO A 149 6.62 12.20 -1.45
N ILE A 150 5.99 11.83 -0.35
CA ILE A 150 6.25 12.37 0.99
C ILE A 150 6.99 11.30 1.77
N HIS A 151 8.12 11.68 2.39
CA HIS A 151 8.89 10.75 3.20
C HIS A 151 8.10 10.30 4.43
N ILE A 152 8.07 8.99 4.65
CA ILE A 152 7.46 8.37 5.84
C ILE A 152 8.37 7.29 6.40
N GLU A 153 8.24 7.06 7.69
CA GLU A 153 8.87 5.94 8.37
C GLU A 153 7.86 5.28 9.31
N ASP A 154 7.88 3.97 9.40
CA ASP A 154 7.19 3.27 10.49
C ASP A 154 8.05 3.28 11.77
N MET A 155 7.43 2.98 12.92
CA MET A 155 8.12 3.02 14.20
C MET A 155 9.25 1.98 14.33
N ALA A 156 9.24 0.92 13.55
CA ALA A 156 10.35 -0.03 13.50
C ALA A 156 11.56 0.59 12.77
N GLN A 157 11.32 1.30 11.67
CA GLN A 157 12.36 2.03 10.93
C GLN A 157 12.98 3.13 11.81
N VAL A 158 12.17 3.94 12.49
CA VAL A 158 12.65 4.97 13.44
C VAL A 158 13.53 4.37 14.53
N ARG A 159 13.27 3.12 14.93
CA ARG A 159 14.05 2.38 15.94
C ARG A 159 15.22 1.57 15.36
N GLY A 160 15.43 1.60 14.04
CA GLY A 160 16.44 0.80 13.36
C GLY A 160 16.22 -0.70 13.46
N PHE A 161 14.97 -1.16 13.51
CA PHE A 161 14.64 -2.58 13.59
C PHE A 161 14.48 -3.18 12.21
N TYR A 162 15.03 -4.37 12.03
CA TYR A 162 14.76 -5.20 10.87
C TYR A 162 13.33 -5.78 10.91
N PRO A 163 12.77 -6.22 9.77
CA PRO A 163 11.38 -6.69 9.66
C PRO A 163 11.00 -7.78 10.68
N GLU A 164 11.91 -8.68 11.01
CA GLU A 164 11.69 -9.78 11.97
C GLU A 164 11.43 -9.28 13.40
N ARG A 165 11.89 -8.07 13.69
CA ARG A 165 11.73 -7.42 15.00
C ARG A 165 10.71 -6.28 15.00
N LYS A 166 9.95 -6.13 13.91
CA LYS A 166 9.03 -5.00 13.69
C LYS A 166 8.07 -4.74 14.87
N TYR A 167 7.60 -5.79 15.50
CA TYR A 167 6.63 -5.71 16.61
C TYR A 167 7.24 -5.81 18.00
N HIS A 168 8.57 -5.80 18.11
CA HIS A 168 9.23 -5.82 19.42
C HIS A 168 9.13 -4.46 20.10
N GLY A 169 8.87 -4.50 21.41
CA GLY A 169 8.80 -3.33 22.27
C GLY A 169 7.41 -3.05 22.82
N SER A 170 7.27 -1.93 23.47
CA SER A 170 6.04 -1.55 24.15
C SER A 170 5.46 -0.24 23.56
N PHE A 171 4.19 -0.02 23.80
CA PHE A 171 3.52 1.23 23.42
C PHE A 171 4.08 2.44 24.16
N GLU A 172 4.59 2.28 25.38
CA GLU A 172 5.24 3.34 26.14
C GLU A 172 6.50 3.85 25.44
N THR A 173 7.29 2.93 24.86
CA THR A 173 8.46 3.30 24.07
C THR A 173 8.06 4.12 22.85
N ILE A 174 6.99 3.72 22.14
CA ILE A 174 6.48 4.47 20.99
C ILE A 174 5.94 5.83 21.43
N ALA A 175 5.18 5.88 22.51
CA ALA A 175 4.67 7.12 23.08
C ALA A 175 5.81 8.09 23.44
N ALA A 176 6.88 7.60 24.04
CA ALA A 176 8.05 8.42 24.38
C ALA A 176 8.75 8.98 23.12
N LEU A 177 8.86 8.17 22.06
CA LEU A 177 9.44 8.61 20.78
C LEU A 177 8.59 9.70 20.11
N ILE A 178 7.26 9.57 20.14
CA ILE A 178 6.34 10.58 19.61
C ILE A 178 6.43 11.86 20.43
N TYR A 179 6.37 11.74 21.75
CA TYR A 179 6.39 12.88 22.67
C TYR A 179 7.67 13.71 22.59
N ARG A 180 8.84 13.05 22.54
CA ARG A 180 10.18 13.69 22.50
C ARG A 180 10.35 14.84 23.50
N GLY A 181 9.61 14.82 24.62
CA GLY A 181 9.59 15.86 25.65
C GLY A 181 8.79 17.12 25.29
N GLN A 182 8.16 17.22 24.14
CA GLN A 182 7.52 18.46 23.65
C GLN A 182 6.15 18.23 22.98
N ASP A 183 5.97 17.16 22.19
CA ASP A 183 4.76 16.96 21.40
C ASP A 183 3.61 16.31 22.19
N SER A 184 2.95 17.12 23.01
CA SER A 184 1.75 16.69 23.73
C SER A 184 0.55 16.44 22.81
N ALA A 185 0.48 17.06 21.63
CA ALA A 185 -0.59 16.85 20.67
C ALA A 185 -0.46 15.48 20.01
N GLY A 186 0.73 15.14 19.54
CA GLY A 186 1.03 13.82 18.99
C GLY A 186 0.82 12.71 20.01
N LEU A 187 1.21 12.92 21.28
CA LEU A 187 0.98 11.95 22.34
C LEU A 187 -0.53 11.71 22.60
N ARG A 188 -1.34 12.76 22.64
CA ARG A 188 -2.80 12.63 22.79
C ARG A 188 -3.44 11.90 21.61
N GLU A 189 -3.01 12.20 20.40
CA GLU A 189 -3.50 11.50 19.20
C GLU A 189 -3.08 10.02 19.20
N PHE A 190 -1.86 9.72 19.60
CA PHE A 190 -1.41 8.34 19.79
C PHE A 190 -2.26 7.59 20.82
N ALA A 191 -2.50 8.19 21.99
CA ALA A 191 -3.35 7.58 23.04
C ALA A 191 -4.78 7.34 22.53
N ARG A 192 -5.37 8.31 21.80
CA ARG A 192 -6.71 8.18 21.21
C ARG A 192 -6.76 6.99 20.23
N ARG A 193 -5.77 6.84 19.36
CA ARG A 193 -5.68 5.71 18.42
C ARG A 193 -5.54 4.39 19.14
N MET A 194 -4.70 4.32 20.17
CA MET A 194 -4.50 3.11 20.96
C MET A 194 -5.74 2.68 21.74
N THR A 195 -6.55 3.64 22.21
CA THR A 195 -7.80 3.35 22.92
C THR A 195 -8.90 2.89 21.97
N PHE A 196 -8.87 3.35 20.73
CA PHE A 196 -9.83 2.99 19.70
C PHE A 196 -9.60 1.60 19.13
N ASN A 197 -8.34 1.16 19.00
CA ASN A 197 -7.93 -0.05 18.26
C ASN A 197 -8.21 -1.37 19.06
#